data_a65e46b15cb76eb5e6bd3c9739663875
#
_entry.id   a65e46b15cb76eb5e6bd3c9739663875
#
_cell.length_a   1.000
_cell.length_b   1.000
_cell.length_c   1.000
_cell.angle_alpha   90.00
_cell.angle_beta   90.00
_cell.angle_gamma   90.00
#
_symmetry.space_group_name_H-M   'P 1'
#
loop_
_entity.id
_entity.type
_entity.pdbx_description
1 polymer ?
#
loop_
_entity_poly.entity_id
_entity_poly.type
_entity_poly.pdbx_seq_one_letter_code
_entity_poly.pdbx_strand_id
1 'polypeptide(L)'
;MATTFIDKARITVRAGNGGNGAVAFHREKYVAAGGPDGGDGGKGGSIILQVDDNMSTLMDFRYKRKYVAENGVDGQGGRKSGKDGANLVIRVPRGTLVRDAETNEIIQDMSGSEPYVLCKGGRGGWGNMHFATPTRQVPRFAKAGLPGESHDVFLELKLLADVGLIGFPNVGKSTLLSVVSKAQPKIANYHFTTLYPNLGVVWVDEGVSFVMADIPGIIEGASEGAGLGHDFLRHIDRCRLLVHVVDVSGSEGRDPVADFDAINAELEQYSPDLAKRPQIVAANKVDIMTDPENLERLRAHAEAKGFTLMEISAAAHQGTRELVGKVAEALASLPPVTVYEPEYVPKPPVVDTSEPLDIQRLDDGHTWLIQGPWLQRLMANVNFDDYESRMWFDKTLRESGLYQQLEERGIEDGDTVSLDGYEFEYQY
;
A
#
# COMPACT_ATOMS: atom_id res chain seq x y z
N MET A 1 -27.16 11.00 3.46
CA MET A 1 -26.70 9.59 3.59
C MET A 1 -25.44 9.61 4.44
N ALA A 2 -25.43 8.89 5.56
CA ALA A 2 -24.23 8.80 6.40
C ALA A 2 -23.11 8.10 5.60
N THR A 3 -22.01 8.79 5.37
CA THR A 3 -20.83 8.24 4.70
C THR A 3 -20.14 7.30 5.68
N THR A 4 -20.26 5.99 5.46
CA THR A 4 -19.57 4.97 6.26
C THR A 4 -18.07 5.11 6.04
N PHE A 5 -17.31 5.35 7.09
CA PHE A 5 -15.84 5.36 7.03
C PHE A 5 -15.33 3.91 6.99
N ILE A 6 -14.36 3.64 6.15
CA ILE A 6 -13.73 2.32 6.01
C ILE A 6 -12.23 2.49 6.13
N ASP A 7 -11.65 1.81 7.09
CA ASP A 7 -10.23 1.81 7.44
C ASP A 7 -9.49 0.57 6.90
N LYS A 8 -10.24 -0.50 6.56
CA LYS A 8 -9.67 -1.74 6.02
C LYS A 8 -10.49 -2.24 4.84
N ALA A 9 -9.84 -2.51 3.72
CA ALA A 9 -10.47 -3.04 2.53
C ALA A 9 -9.61 -4.14 1.91
N ARG A 10 -10.24 -5.24 1.46
CA ARG A 10 -9.57 -6.27 0.65
C ARG A 10 -9.82 -5.99 -0.81
N ILE A 11 -8.75 -5.96 -1.60
CA ILE A 11 -8.81 -5.81 -3.05
C ILE A 11 -7.96 -6.89 -3.73
N THR A 12 -8.40 -7.29 -4.93
CA THR A 12 -7.65 -8.13 -5.84
C THR A 12 -7.11 -7.26 -6.96
N VAL A 13 -5.82 -7.28 -7.17
CA VAL A 13 -5.13 -6.51 -8.20
C VAL A 13 -4.47 -7.46 -9.20
N ARG A 14 -4.59 -7.17 -10.49
CA ARG A 14 -3.98 -7.94 -11.55
C ARG A 14 -3.39 -7.01 -12.59
N ALA A 15 -2.10 -7.12 -12.82
CA ALA A 15 -1.43 -6.44 -13.91
C ALA A 15 -1.82 -7.05 -15.28
N GLY A 16 -1.64 -6.31 -16.34
CA GLY A 16 -1.91 -6.77 -17.70
C GLY A 16 -0.92 -7.83 -18.14
N ASN A 17 -1.36 -8.79 -18.92
CA ASN A 17 -0.49 -9.76 -19.56
C ASN A 17 0.27 -9.09 -20.71
N GLY A 18 1.47 -9.56 -21.02
CA GLY A 18 2.17 -9.20 -22.26
C GLY A 18 1.46 -9.76 -23.49
N GLY A 19 1.52 -9.03 -24.59
CA GLY A 19 1.07 -9.52 -25.90
C GLY A 19 2.02 -10.57 -26.47
N ASN A 20 1.52 -11.44 -27.33
CA ASN A 20 2.33 -12.47 -27.98
C ASN A 20 3.19 -11.86 -29.10
N GLY A 21 4.37 -12.43 -29.33
CA GLY A 21 5.16 -12.17 -30.52
C GLY A 21 4.49 -12.77 -31.79
N ALA A 22 4.66 -12.12 -32.91
CA ALA A 22 4.08 -12.56 -34.17
C ALA A 22 5.03 -13.50 -34.93
N VAL A 23 4.44 -14.45 -35.66
CA VAL A 23 5.13 -15.21 -36.72
C VAL A 23 4.66 -14.67 -38.05
N ALA A 24 5.51 -13.90 -38.72
CA ALA A 24 5.23 -13.36 -40.06
C ALA A 24 6.49 -13.42 -40.92
N PHE A 25 6.27 -13.44 -42.23
CA PHE A 25 7.34 -13.45 -43.21
C PHE A 25 7.10 -12.35 -44.23
N HIS A 26 8.18 -11.68 -44.62
CA HIS A 26 8.13 -10.63 -45.61
C HIS A 26 7.63 -11.19 -46.95
N ARG A 27 6.65 -10.54 -47.55
CA ARG A 27 6.07 -10.90 -48.83
C ARG A 27 6.06 -9.69 -49.75
N GLU A 28 6.84 -9.81 -50.84
CA GLU A 28 6.79 -8.81 -51.92
C GLU A 28 6.53 -9.49 -53.26
N LYS A 29 6.07 -8.71 -54.22
CA LYS A 29 5.88 -9.17 -55.58
C LYS A 29 7.26 -9.57 -56.15
N TYR A 30 7.40 -10.84 -56.54
CA TYR A 30 8.64 -11.46 -57.03
C TYR A 30 9.67 -11.93 -55.96
N VAL A 31 9.36 -11.86 -54.68
CA VAL A 31 10.18 -12.45 -53.63
C VAL A 31 9.49 -13.71 -53.10
N ALA A 32 9.96 -14.89 -53.53
CA ALA A 32 9.31 -16.16 -53.19
C ALA A 32 9.49 -16.55 -51.71
N ALA A 33 10.58 -16.11 -51.04
CA ALA A 33 10.89 -16.41 -49.66
C ALA A 33 11.51 -15.17 -48.99
N GLY A 34 10.69 -14.33 -48.43
CA GLY A 34 11.15 -13.23 -47.58
C GLY A 34 11.58 -13.71 -46.20
N GLY A 35 12.47 -12.97 -45.53
CA GLY A 35 12.92 -13.27 -44.19
C GLY A 35 11.81 -13.12 -43.14
N PRO A 36 12.07 -13.52 -41.88
CA PRO A 36 11.12 -13.38 -40.79
C PRO A 36 10.84 -11.89 -40.51
N ASP A 37 9.58 -11.56 -40.32
CA ASP A 37 9.05 -10.20 -40.30
C ASP A 37 8.01 -10.01 -39.18
N GLY A 38 7.93 -10.93 -38.23
CA GLY A 38 7.03 -10.84 -37.10
C GLY A 38 7.56 -9.91 -36.03
N GLY A 39 6.75 -8.93 -35.62
CA GLY A 39 7.07 -7.98 -34.55
C GLY A 39 6.80 -8.54 -33.15
N ASP A 40 7.28 -7.84 -32.14
CA ASP A 40 7.15 -8.20 -30.74
C ASP A 40 5.77 -7.86 -30.20
N GLY A 41 5.31 -8.60 -29.16
CA GLY A 41 4.15 -8.21 -28.37
C GLY A 41 4.48 -6.99 -27.46
N GLY A 42 3.46 -6.20 -27.18
CA GLY A 42 3.55 -5.09 -26.23
C GLY A 42 3.61 -5.59 -24.79
N LYS A 43 4.15 -4.80 -23.88
CA LYS A 43 4.12 -5.09 -22.44
C LYS A 43 2.71 -4.90 -21.88
N GLY A 44 2.34 -5.68 -20.87
CA GLY A 44 1.13 -5.44 -20.07
C GLY A 44 1.28 -4.20 -19.19
N GLY A 45 0.15 -3.53 -18.86
CA GLY A 45 0.12 -2.42 -17.93
C GLY A 45 0.38 -2.87 -16.50
N SER A 46 1.08 -2.05 -15.72
CA SER A 46 1.33 -2.28 -14.30
C SER A 46 0.23 -1.67 -13.42
N ILE A 47 0.10 -2.17 -12.19
CA ILE A 47 -0.74 -1.56 -11.14
C ILE A 47 0.16 -0.70 -10.27
N ILE A 48 -0.18 0.57 -10.16
CA ILE A 48 0.59 1.58 -9.42
C ILE A 48 -0.29 2.16 -8.31
N LEU A 49 0.20 2.12 -7.07
CA LEU A 49 -0.41 2.84 -5.96
C LEU A 49 0.17 4.26 -5.90
N GLN A 50 -0.69 5.23 -5.70
CA GLN A 50 -0.32 6.64 -5.55
C GLN A 50 -1.09 7.27 -4.39
N VAL A 51 -0.39 8.01 -3.55
CA VAL A 51 -1.02 8.76 -2.46
C VAL A 51 -1.81 9.94 -3.01
N ASP A 52 -3.02 10.12 -2.50
CA ASP A 52 -3.88 11.28 -2.75
C ASP A 52 -4.27 11.91 -1.40
N ASP A 53 -3.74 13.08 -1.11
CA ASP A 53 -3.97 13.81 0.14
C ASP A 53 -5.41 14.33 0.28
N ASN A 54 -6.20 14.30 -0.79
CA ASN A 54 -7.62 14.64 -0.75
C ASN A 54 -8.50 13.45 -0.32
N MET A 55 -7.93 12.26 -0.25
CA MET A 55 -8.62 11.05 0.22
C MET A 55 -8.36 10.84 1.71
N SER A 56 -9.44 10.62 2.47
CA SER A 56 -9.36 10.35 3.93
C SER A 56 -9.92 8.98 4.33
N THR A 57 -10.38 8.16 3.37
CA THR A 57 -11.07 6.88 3.65
C THR A 57 -10.87 5.89 2.50
N LEU A 58 -10.92 4.60 2.81
CA LEU A 58 -10.89 3.51 1.84
C LEU A 58 -12.28 3.13 1.29
N MET A 59 -13.25 4.03 1.36
CA MET A 59 -14.65 3.72 1.02
C MET A 59 -14.84 3.23 -0.41
N ASP A 60 -14.11 3.79 -1.37
CA ASP A 60 -14.21 3.43 -2.77
C ASP A 60 -13.85 1.95 -3.01
N PHE A 61 -12.94 1.41 -2.20
CA PHE A 61 -12.49 0.03 -2.28
C PHE A 61 -13.52 -1.00 -1.77
N ARG A 62 -14.55 -0.55 -1.05
CA ARG A 62 -15.69 -1.41 -0.68
C ARG A 62 -16.54 -1.77 -1.90
N TYR A 63 -16.72 -0.82 -2.80
CA TYR A 63 -17.57 -1.00 -3.98
C TYR A 63 -16.79 -1.64 -5.12
N LYS A 64 -15.58 -1.19 -5.38
CA LYS A 64 -14.71 -1.74 -6.41
C LYS A 64 -13.58 -2.53 -5.76
N ARG A 65 -13.67 -3.86 -5.83
CA ARG A 65 -12.69 -4.77 -5.21
C ARG A 65 -11.71 -5.39 -6.19
N LYS A 66 -11.96 -5.30 -7.50
CA LYS A 66 -11.11 -5.87 -8.53
C LYS A 66 -10.54 -4.76 -9.40
N TYR A 67 -9.23 -4.76 -9.54
CA TYR A 67 -8.47 -3.81 -10.35
C TYR A 67 -7.62 -4.59 -11.34
N VAL A 68 -7.82 -4.37 -12.62
CA VAL A 68 -7.12 -5.06 -13.72
C VAL A 68 -6.57 -4.00 -14.65
N ALA A 69 -5.25 -4.05 -14.92
CA ALA A 69 -4.61 -3.19 -15.91
C ALA A 69 -4.77 -3.78 -17.32
N GLU A 70 -4.51 -2.98 -18.33
CA GLU A 70 -4.66 -3.39 -19.73
C GLU A 70 -3.56 -4.38 -20.13
N ASN A 71 -3.92 -5.37 -20.97
CA ASN A 71 -2.97 -6.27 -21.59
C ASN A 71 -2.20 -5.55 -22.69
N GLY A 72 -0.97 -6.00 -22.96
CA GLY A 72 -0.25 -5.64 -24.16
C GLY A 72 -0.90 -6.26 -25.40
N VAL A 73 -0.78 -5.57 -26.51
CA VAL A 73 -1.30 -6.02 -27.81
C VAL A 73 -0.27 -6.95 -28.45
N ASP A 74 -0.75 -7.99 -29.15
CA ASP A 74 0.11 -8.92 -29.89
C ASP A 74 0.88 -8.20 -31.01
N GLY A 75 2.07 -8.69 -31.30
CA GLY A 75 2.87 -8.25 -32.44
C GLY A 75 2.20 -8.54 -33.77
N GLN A 76 2.61 -7.86 -34.81
CA GLN A 76 2.05 -7.99 -36.16
C GLN A 76 3.17 -8.20 -37.20
N GLY A 77 2.79 -8.57 -38.42
CA GLY A 77 3.70 -8.58 -39.54
C GLY A 77 4.22 -7.19 -39.90
N GLY A 78 5.31 -7.13 -40.68
CA GLY A 78 5.96 -5.86 -41.02
C GLY A 78 6.81 -5.31 -39.89
N ARG A 79 7.31 -6.16 -38.99
CA ARG A 79 8.09 -5.83 -37.79
C ARG A 79 7.37 -4.84 -36.85
N LYS A 80 6.05 -4.83 -36.89
CA LYS A 80 5.24 -3.93 -36.05
C LYS A 80 5.07 -4.54 -34.67
N SER A 81 5.66 -3.89 -33.67
CA SER A 81 5.45 -4.26 -32.26
C SER A 81 4.02 -3.91 -31.83
N GLY A 82 3.45 -4.73 -30.96
CA GLY A 82 2.20 -4.47 -30.31
C GLY A 82 2.30 -3.26 -29.38
N LYS A 83 1.18 -2.56 -29.18
CA LYS A 83 1.09 -1.44 -28.24
C LYS A 83 1.16 -1.96 -26.80
N ASP A 84 1.90 -1.25 -25.93
CA ASP A 84 1.91 -1.53 -24.51
C ASP A 84 0.54 -1.23 -23.88
N GLY A 85 0.12 -2.05 -22.93
CA GLY A 85 -1.08 -1.81 -22.12
C GLY A 85 -0.89 -0.62 -21.18
N ALA A 86 -1.95 0.15 -20.95
CA ALA A 86 -1.91 1.28 -20.05
C ALA A 86 -1.77 0.83 -18.59
N ASN A 87 -0.94 1.53 -17.82
CA ASN A 87 -0.84 1.36 -16.39
C ASN A 87 -2.13 1.80 -15.70
N LEU A 88 -2.53 1.10 -14.65
CA LEU A 88 -3.65 1.46 -13.81
C LEU A 88 -3.14 2.07 -12.51
N VAL A 89 -3.41 3.37 -12.32
CA VAL A 89 -3.09 4.07 -11.07
C VAL A 89 -4.28 3.94 -10.11
N ILE A 90 -4.01 3.41 -8.92
CA ILE A 90 -4.97 3.31 -7.82
C ILE A 90 -4.57 4.36 -6.78
N ARG A 91 -5.45 5.31 -6.53
CA ARG A 91 -5.22 6.35 -5.52
C ARG A 91 -5.62 5.85 -4.15
N VAL A 92 -4.75 6.07 -3.16
CA VAL A 92 -4.96 5.68 -1.77
C VAL A 92 -4.70 6.87 -0.84
N PRO A 93 -5.38 6.94 0.31
CA PRO A 93 -5.09 7.95 1.33
C PRO A 93 -3.64 7.82 1.83
N ARG A 94 -3.05 8.94 2.26
CA ARG A 94 -1.75 8.93 2.94
C ARG A 94 -1.78 8.07 4.19
N GLY A 95 -0.71 7.30 4.43
CA GLY A 95 -0.62 6.40 5.58
C GLY A 95 -1.41 5.09 5.41
N THR A 96 -1.74 4.71 4.17
CA THR A 96 -2.30 3.39 3.88
C THR A 96 -1.21 2.34 3.94
N LEU A 97 -1.38 1.32 4.78
CA LEU A 97 -0.58 0.09 4.77
C LEU A 97 -1.14 -0.89 3.76
N VAL A 98 -0.27 -1.42 2.93
CA VAL A 98 -0.59 -2.48 1.97
C VAL A 98 -0.03 -3.78 2.53
N ARG A 99 -0.91 -4.74 2.82
CA ARG A 99 -0.53 -6.05 3.35
C ARG A 99 -0.94 -7.15 2.39
N ASP A 100 -0.13 -8.18 2.32
CA ASP A 100 -0.51 -9.42 1.63
C ASP A 100 -1.71 -10.07 2.33
N ALA A 101 -2.68 -10.57 1.56
CA ALA A 101 -3.93 -11.10 2.13
C ALA A 101 -3.75 -12.52 2.72
N GLU A 102 -2.70 -13.24 2.36
CA GLU A 102 -2.43 -14.60 2.85
C GLU A 102 -1.49 -14.59 4.04
N THR A 103 -0.35 -13.87 3.94
CA THR A 103 0.69 -13.85 4.99
C THR A 103 0.47 -12.74 6.00
N ASN A 104 -0.32 -11.72 5.68
CA ASN A 104 -0.52 -10.48 6.44
C ASN A 104 0.76 -9.64 6.62
N GLU A 105 1.83 -9.94 5.89
CA GLU A 105 3.08 -9.19 5.87
C GLU A 105 2.89 -7.83 5.19
N ILE A 106 3.67 -6.84 5.60
CA ILE A 106 3.63 -5.50 5.00
C ILE A 106 4.37 -5.52 3.67
N ILE A 107 3.63 -5.26 2.58
CA ILE A 107 4.20 -5.08 1.25
C ILE A 107 4.77 -3.67 1.12
N GLN A 108 3.99 -2.64 1.53
CA GLN A 108 4.38 -1.25 1.41
C GLN A 108 3.61 -0.35 2.37
N ASP A 109 4.30 0.66 2.89
CA ASP A 109 3.72 1.77 3.64
C ASP A 109 3.62 3.01 2.73
N MET A 110 2.38 3.44 2.45
CA MET A 110 2.08 4.59 1.59
C MET A 110 2.03 5.91 2.39
N SER A 111 3.02 6.13 3.26
CA SER A 111 3.18 7.41 4.00
C SER A 111 3.91 8.46 3.17
N GLY A 112 4.78 8.04 2.24
CA GLY A 112 5.49 8.91 1.28
C GLY A 112 4.60 9.38 0.13
N SER A 113 5.13 10.27 -0.71
CA SER A 113 4.43 10.78 -1.91
C SER A 113 4.77 9.98 -3.17
N GLU A 114 5.79 9.14 -3.12
CA GLU A 114 6.27 8.40 -4.28
C GLU A 114 5.30 7.30 -4.68
N PRO A 115 5.03 7.14 -5.98
CA PRO A 115 4.19 6.05 -6.46
C PRO A 115 4.91 4.71 -6.28
N TYR A 116 4.15 3.69 -5.89
CA TYR A 116 4.66 2.32 -5.70
C TYR A 116 4.06 1.37 -6.74
N VAL A 117 4.90 0.58 -7.41
CA VAL A 117 4.45 -0.45 -8.35
C VAL A 117 4.10 -1.71 -7.58
N LEU A 118 2.79 -1.95 -7.37
CA LEU A 118 2.28 -3.09 -6.62
C LEU A 118 2.32 -4.40 -7.43
N CYS A 119 1.97 -4.32 -8.73
CA CYS A 119 2.05 -5.46 -9.64
C CYS A 119 2.68 -5.03 -10.95
N LYS A 120 3.67 -5.76 -11.42
CA LYS A 120 4.33 -5.51 -12.71
C LYS A 120 3.56 -6.16 -13.85
N GLY A 121 3.40 -5.43 -14.95
CA GLY A 121 2.85 -5.95 -16.18
C GLY A 121 3.74 -7.02 -16.81
N GLY A 122 3.11 -8.00 -17.46
CA GLY A 122 3.81 -9.07 -18.15
C GLY A 122 4.65 -8.54 -19.31
N ARG A 123 5.81 -9.15 -19.54
CA ARG A 123 6.68 -8.82 -20.69
C ARG A 123 6.02 -9.30 -21.99
N GLY A 124 6.08 -8.50 -23.04
CA GLY A 124 5.69 -8.93 -24.39
C GLY A 124 6.59 -10.01 -24.94
N GLY A 125 6.03 -10.93 -25.72
CA GLY A 125 6.75 -12.01 -26.39
C GLY A 125 7.54 -11.49 -27.59
N TRP A 126 8.66 -12.11 -27.90
CA TRP A 126 9.48 -11.78 -29.06
C TRP A 126 8.88 -12.34 -30.33
N GLY A 127 8.85 -11.55 -31.40
CA GLY A 127 8.49 -11.96 -32.73
C GLY A 127 9.54 -12.89 -33.37
N ASN A 128 9.15 -13.60 -34.43
CA ASN A 128 10.03 -14.56 -35.10
C ASN A 128 11.29 -13.93 -35.72
N MET A 129 11.32 -12.62 -35.92
CA MET A 129 12.50 -11.93 -36.45
C MET A 129 13.73 -12.07 -35.54
N HIS A 130 13.56 -12.22 -34.22
CA HIS A 130 14.65 -12.39 -33.26
C HIS A 130 15.29 -13.78 -33.28
N PHE A 131 14.64 -14.78 -33.90
CA PHE A 131 15.09 -16.17 -33.92
C PHE A 131 15.73 -16.58 -35.23
N ALA A 132 16.00 -15.61 -36.12
CA ALA A 132 16.73 -15.85 -37.35
C ALA A 132 18.22 -15.99 -37.05
N THR A 133 18.78 -17.14 -37.42
CA THR A 133 20.21 -17.43 -37.37
C THR A 133 20.74 -17.79 -38.74
N PRO A 134 22.06 -17.81 -38.98
CA PRO A 134 22.62 -18.27 -40.26
C PRO A 134 22.17 -19.66 -40.65
N THR A 135 21.95 -20.55 -39.71
CA THR A 135 21.47 -21.91 -39.89
C THR A 135 19.95 -22.03 -39.93
N ARG A 136 19.22 -21.13 -39.29
CA ARG A 136 17.74 -21.07 -39.23
C ARG A 136 17.24 -19.75 -39.81
N GLN A 137 17.16 -19.63 -41.11
CA GLN A 137 16.74 -18.38 -41.78
C GLN A 137 15.22 -18.15 -41.80
N VAL A 138 14.39 -19.18 -41.51
CA VAL A 138 12.93 -19.15 -41.57
C VAL A 138 12.33 -19.70 -40.26
N PRO A 139 12.51 -19.00 -39.11
CA PRO A 139 11.92 -19.45 -37.84
C PRO A 139 10.39 -19.32 -37.90
N ARG A 140 9.68 -20.42 -37.62
CA ARG A 140 8.21 -20.51 -37.65
C ARG A 140 7.61 -20.45 -36.24
N PHE A 141 8.31 -19.88 -35.30
CA PHE A 141 7.85 -19.70 -33.93
C PHE A 141 8.15 -18.28 -33.42
N ALA A 142 7.42 -17.87 -32.44
CA ALA A 142 7.59 -16.62 -31.70
C ALA A 142 7.38 -16.93 -30.22
N LYS A 143 7.88 -16.06 -29.30
CA LYS A 143 7.61 -16.22 -27.87
C LYS A 143 6.23 -15.67 -27.52
N ALA A 144 5.55 -16.38 -26.63
CA ALA A 144 4.31 -15.87 -26.02
C ALA A 144 4.64 -14.72 -25.05
N GLY A 145 3.68 -13.83 -24.86
CA GLY A 145 3.74 -12.85 -23.79
C GLY A 145 3.61 -13.51 -22.41
N LEU A 146 4.28 -12.92 -21.43
CA LEU A 146 4.22 -13.41 -20.06
C LEU A 146 2.98 -12.91 -19.34
N PRO A 147 2.45 -13.67 -18.37
CA PRO A 147 1.38 -13.20 -17.53
C PRO A 147 1.87 -12.02 -16.65
N GLY A 148 0.99 -11.06 -16.38
CA GLY A 148 1.22 -10.04 -15.38
C GLY A 148 1.08 -10.57 -13.96
N GLU A 149 1.72 -9.91 -13.01
CA GLU A 149 1.61 -10.24 -11.58
C GLU A 149 0.18 -10.01 -11.06
N SER A 150 -0.20 -10.78 -10.05
CA SER A 150 -1.49 -10.62 -9.38
C SER A 150 -1.32 -10.81 -7.88
N HIS A 151 -1.98 -9.96 -7.09
CA HIS A 151 -1.98 -10.05 -5.64
C HIS A 151 -3.39 -9.80 -5.07
N ASP A 152 -3.68 -10.52 -4.01
CA ASP A 152 -4.77 -10.18 -3.10
C ASP A 152 -4.17 -9.41 -1.93
N VAL A 153 -4.62 -8.18 -1.69
CA VAL A 153 -4.06 -7.34 -0.64
C VAL A 153 -5.13 -6.75 0.27
N PHE A 154 -4.76 -6.53 1.51
CA PHE A 154 -5.48 -5.66 2.41
C PHE A 154 -4.87 -4.25 2.36
N LEU A 155 -5.72 -3.27 2.14
CA LEU A 155 -5.42 -1.87 2.40
C LEU A 155 -5.91 -1.54 3.79
N GLU A 156 -5.06 -1.01 4.65
CA GLU A 156 -5.37 -0.64 6.03
C GLU A 156 -4.88 0.78 6.29
N LEU A 157 -5.77 1.66 6.75
CA LEU A 157 -5.38 3.01 7.17
C LEU A 157 -4.66 2.96 8.50
N LYS A 158 -3.41 3.44 8.51
CA LYS A 158 -2.56 3.52 9.69
C LYS A 158 -2.90 4.70 10.59
N LEU A 159 -3.23 5.84 10.00
CA LEU A 159 -3.56 7.07 10.69
C LEU A 159 -5.06 7.28 10.66
N LEU A 160 -5.61 7.52 11.83
CA LEU A 160 -6.97 8.03 11.96
C LEU A 160 -6.99 9.54 11.86
N ALA A 161 -6.07 10.18 12.56
CA ALA A 161 -5.93 11.62 12.62
C ALA A 161 -4.51 12.01 13.04
N ASP A 162 -4.06 13.20 12.64
CA ASP A 162 -2.82 13.78 13.14
C ASP A 162 -3.00 14.26 14.59
N VAL A 163 -4.20 14.76 14.93
CA VAL A 163 -4.55 15.35 16.21
C VAL A 163 -5.77 14.68 16.80
N GLY A 164 -5.67 14.20 18.04
CA GLY A 164 -6.79 13.69 18.83
C GLY A 164 -7.34 14.74 19.80
N LEU A 165 -8.66 14.98 19.79
CA LEU A 165 -9.32 15.76 20.82
C LEU A 165 -9.67 14.86 21.99
N ILE A 166 -9.21 15.22 23.18
CA ILE A 166 -9.49 14.52 24.42
C ILE A 166 -10.14 15.48 25.43
N GLY A 167 -10.86 14.96 26.40
CA GLY A 167 -11.53 15.73 27.41
C GLY A 167 -12.89 15.16 27.81
N PHE A 168 -13.46 15.61 28.89
CA PHE A 168 -14.77 15.16 29.39
C PHE A 168 -15.93 15.37 28.39
N PRO A 169 -17.06 14.69 28.54
CA PRO A 169 -18.27 15.00 27.78
C PRO A 169 -18.64 16.48 27.97
N ASN A 170 -19.29 17.08 26.98
CA ASN A 170 -19.81 18.46 26.99
C ASN A 170 -18.78 19.60 27.15
N VAL A 171 -17.47 19.31 27.17
CA VAL A 171 -16.44 20.38 27.22
C VAL A 171 -16.30 21.13 25.88
N GLY A 172 -16.97 20.67 24.82
CA GLY A 172 -17.02 21.32 23.51
C GLY A 172 -16.09 20.79 22.46
N LYS A 173 -15.60 19.54 22.56
CA LYS A 173 -14.74 18.88 21.55
C LYS A 173 -15.36 18.86 20.16
N SER A 174 -16.58 18.34 20.04
CA SER A 174 -17.28 18.25 18.75
C SER A 174 -17.63 19.63 18.18
N THR A 175 -17.91 20.62 19.04
CA THR A 175 -18.10 22.02 18.65
C THR A 175 -16.79 22.58 18.09
N LEU A 176 -15.68 22.41 18.79
CA LEU A 176 -14.36 22.83 18.31
C LEU A 176 -14.06 22.21 16.95
N LEU A 177 -14.23 20.89 16.81
CA LEU A 177 -13.99 20.20 15.55
C LEU A 177 -14.84 20.77 14.41
N SER A 178 -16.13 21.05 14.66
CA SER A 178 -17.03 21.62 13.64
C SER A 178 -16.66 23.02 13.20
N VAL A 179 -16.11 23.81 14.12
CA VAL A 179 -15.68 25.21 13.88
C VAL A 179 -14.39 25.28 13.08
N VAL A 180 -13.41 24.42 13.38
CA VAL A 180 -12.09 24.46 12.73
C VAL A 180 -12.04 23.65 11.42
N SER A 181 -13.01 22.77 11.19
CA SER A 181 -13.08 21.96 9.97
C SER A 181 -13.63 22.75 8.80
N LYS A 182 -12.99 22.66 7.63
CA LYS A 182 -13.46 23.31 6.38
C LYS A 182 -14.76 22.70 5.82
N ALA A 183 -15.00 21.43 6.11
CA ALA A 183 -16.23 20.71 5.75
C ALA A 183 -16.86 20.15 7.01
N GLN A 184 -18.17 19.86 6.97
CA GLN A 184 -18.84 19.21 8.11
C GLN A 184 -18.07 17.94 8.51
N PRO A 185 -17.74 17.78 9.82
CA PRO A 185 -17.07 16.58 10.29
C PRO A 185 -17.84 15.33 9.90
N LYS A 186 -17.14 14.31 9.45
CA LYS A 186 -17.74 13.04 9.03
C LYS A 186 -17.66 12.05 10.18
N ILE A 187 -18.81 11.43 10.49
CA ILE A 187 -18.89 10.32 11.44
C ILE A 187 -18.22 9.11 10.81
N ALA A 188 -17.18 8.59 11.43
CA ALA A 188 -16.49 7.38 11.00
C ALA A 188 -17.15 6.16 11.64
N ASN A 189 -17.92 5.38 10.87
CA ASN A 189 -18.58 4.16 11.34
C ASN A 189 -17.59 2.98 11.26
N TYR A 190 -17.04 2.58 12.39
CA TYR A 190 -16.24 1.35 12.52
C TYR A 190 -17.15 0.18 12.89
N HIS A 191 -17.02 -0.95 12.19
CA HIS A 191 -17.85 -2.14 12.43
C HIS A 191 -17.67 -2.81 13.81
N PHE A 192 -16.62 -2.40 14.53
CA PHE A 192 -16.24 -2.97 15.81
C PHE A 192 -16.31 -1.96 16.98
N THR A 193 -16.80 -0.73 16.74
CA THR A 193 -16.95 0.27 17.79
C THR A 193 -18.41 0.67 17.95
N THR A 194 -18.88 0.77 19.19
CA THR A 194 -20.20 1.36 19.53
C THR A 194 -20.16 2.89 19.54
N LEU A 195 -18.95 3.48 19.60
CA LEU A 195 -18.72 4.92 19.59
C LEU A 195 -17.94 5.28 18.31
N TYR A 196 -18.43 6.22 17.55
CA TYR A 196 -17.89 6.65 16.26
C TYR A 196 -17.13 7.94 16.40
N PRO A 197 -15.82 8.01 16.08
CA PRO A 197 -15.09 9.26 16.06
C PRO A 197 -15.59 10.16 14.94
N ASN A 198 -15.67 11.46 15.24
CA ASN A 198 -15.90 12.47 14.21
C ASN A 198 -14.54 12.95 13.68
N LEU A 199 -14.36 12.90 12.36
CA LEU A 199 -13.14 13.35 11.71
C LEU A 199 -13.39 14.66 10.96
N GLY A 200 -12.47 15.61 11.11
CA GLY A 200 -12.49 16.88 10.39
C GLY A 200 -11.13 17.21 9.78
N VAL A 201 -11.12 17.67 8.54
CA VAL A 201 -9.91 18.19 7.90
C VAL A 201 -9.80 19.68 8.23
N VAL A 202 -8.73 20.04 8.90
CA VAL A 202 -8.40 21.41 9.34
C VAL A 202 -7.41 22.01 8.36
N TRP A 203 -7.73 23.16 7.80
CA TRP A 203 -6.86 23.93 6.92
C TRP A 203 -6.21 25.07 7.69
N VAL A 204 -4.91 25.18 7.58
CA VAL A 204 -4.13 26.24 8.22
C VAL A 204 -3.80 27.34 7.23
N ASP A 205 -3.17 26.98 6.11
CA ASP A 205 -2.73 27.87 5.04
C ASP A 205 -2.59 27.10 3.72
N GLU A 206 -2.20 27.76 2.60
CA GLU A 206 -1.97 27.08 1.32
C GLU A 206 -0.95 25.95 1.45
N GLY A 207 -1.44 24.71 1.23
CA GLY A 207 -0.61 23.50 1.30
C GLY A 207 -0.43 22.89 2.70
N VAL A 208 -0.95 23.50 3.76
CA VAL A 208 -0.85 22.99 5.13
C VAL A 208 -2.23 22.61 5.65
N SER A 209 -2.46 21.32 5.82
CA SER A 209 -3.68 20.77 6.43
C SER A 209 -3.35 19.54 7.27
N PHE A 210 -4.18 19.27 8.27
CA PHE A 210 -4.09 18.08 9.10
C PHE A 210 -5.49 17.53 9.43
N VAL A 211 -5.56 16.27 9.81
CA VAL A 211 -6.81 15.63 10.24
C VAL A 211 -6.91 15.67 11.75
N MET A 212 -8.05 16.14 12.25
CA MET A 212 -8.39 16.18 13.66
C MET A 212 -9.55 15.24 13.95
N ALA A 213 -9.44 14.42 15.00
CA ALA A 213 -10.46 13.48 15.44
C ALA A 213 -11.03 13.90 16.79
N ASP A 214 -12.37 13.98 16.89
CA ASP A 214 -13.07 13.98 18.16
C ASP A 214 -13.26 12.53 18.60
N ILE A 215 -12.67 12.21 19.75
CA ILE A 215 -12.60 10.86 20.28
C ILE A 215 -13.57 10.78 21.47
N PRO A 216 -14.83 10.33 21.26
CA PRO A 216 -15.77 10.18 22.35
C PRO A 216 -15.41 8.97 23.23
N GLY A 217 -15.63 9.04 24.52
CA GLY A 217 -15.65 7.86 25.40
C GLY A 217 -14.34 7.45 26.05
N ILE A 218 -13.36 8.35 26.25
CA ILE A 218 -12.19 8.04 27.08
C ILE A 218 -12.59 7.83 28.56
N ILE A 219 -13.73 8.40 29.02
CA ILE A 219 -14.03 8.60 30.44
C ILE A 219 -15.14 7.69 31.01
N GLU A 220 -15.92 6.98 30.22
CA GLU A 220 -16.99 6.16 30.76
C GLU A 220 -16.69 4.65 30.68
N GLY A 221 -15.96 4.11 31.68
CA GLY A 221 -15.87 2.67 31.91
C GLY A 221 -14.78 1.91 31.16
N ALA A 222 -13.76 2.55 30.62
CA ALA A 222 -12.63 1.86 29.98
C ALA A 222 -11.85 0.97 30.97
N SER A 223 -11.84 1.31 32.26
CA SER A 223 -11.19 0.56 33.33
C SER A 223 -12.04 -0.61 33.88
N GLU A 224 -13.35 -0.65 33.64
CA GLU A 224 -14.25 -1.68 34.21
C GLU A 224 -14.51 -2.91 33.31
N GLY A 225 -13.69 -3.14 32.30
CA GLY A 225 -13.64 -4.46 31.62
C GLY A 225 -14.78 -4.77 30.67
N ALA A 226 -15.64 -3.84 30.30
CA ALA A 226 -16.63 -4.03 29.27
C ALA A 226 -16.00 -3.82 27.89
N GLY A 227 -15.27 -4.79 27.39
CA GLY A 227 -14.84 -5.15 26.01
C GLY A 227 -14.73 -4.11 24.87
N LEU A 228 -15.02 -2.84 25.10
CA LEU A 228 -15.16 -1.79 24.08
C LEU A 228 -13.90 -0.89 23.95
N GLY A 229 -12.96 -0.98 24.89
CA GLY A 229 -11.84 -0.06 24.98
C GLY A 229 -10.68 -0.37 24.02
N HIS A 230 -10.28 -1.62 23.89
CA HIS A 230 -9.00 -1.98 23.26
C HIS A 230 -8.90 -1.70 21.75
N ASP A 231 -9.96 -1.92 20.98
CA ASP A 231 -9.91 -1.68 19.52
C ASP A 231 -10.04 -0.20 19.17
N PHE A 232 -10.81 0.56 19.97
CA PHE A 232 -10.98 2.00 19.81
C PHE A 232 -9.72 2.80 20.20
N LEU A 233 -9.08 2.41 21.27
CA LEU A 233 -7.87 3.05 21.79
C LEU A 233 -6.64 2.77 20.92
N ARG A 234 -6.67 1.67 20.15
CA ARG A 234 -5.70 1.43 19.07
C ARG A 234 -5.69 2.53 18.00
N HIS A 235 -6.78 3.31 17.91
CA HIS A 235 -6.90 4.41 16.96
C HIS A 235 -6.33 5.73 17.52
N ILE A 236 -6.40 5.91 18.84
CA ILE A 236 -5.76 7.04 19.53
C ILE A 236 -4.24 6.88 19.52
N ASP A 237 -3.74 5.66 19.62
CA ASP A 237 -2.31 5.34 19.46
C ASP A 237 -1.73 5.82 18.12
N ARG A 238 -2.58 6.20 17.18
CA ARG A 238 -2.20 6.69 15.86
C ARG A 238 -2.23 8.22 15.72
N CYS A 239 -2.64 8.98 16.77
CA CYS A 239 -2.54 10.44 16.77
C CYS A 239 -1.13 10.87 17.14
N ARG A 240 -0.61 11.91 16.50
CA ARG A 240 0.73 12.47 16.75
C ARG A 240 0.74 13.48 17.88
N LEU A 241 -0.36 14.22 18.02
CA LEU A 241 -0.56 15.29 18.99
C LEU A 241 -1.94 15.16 19.64
N LEU A 242 -2.05 15.51 20.90
CA LEU A 242 -3.33 15.57 21.60
C LEU A 242 -3.71 17.02 21.89
N VAL A 243 -4.97 17.37 21.69
CA VAL A 243 -5.55 18.63 22.18
C VAL A 243 -6.52 18.30 23.30
N HIS A 244 -6.13 18.65 24.52
CA HIS A 244 -6.91 18.41 25.71
C HIS A 244 -7.85 19.59 25.94
N VAL A 245 -9.14 19.39 25.67
CA VAL A 245 -10.17 20.42 25.84
C VAL A 245 -10.73 20.35 27.24
N VAL A 246 -10.60 21.44 28.00
CA VAL A 246 -11.06 21.59 29.39
C VAL A 246 -12.07 22.71 29.46
N ASP A 247 -13.20 22.48 30.13
CA ASP A 247 -14.24 23.49 30.36
C ASP A 247 -13.87 24.36 31.58
N VAL A 248 -13.62 25.65 31.37
CA VAL A 248 -13.29 26.60 32.43
C VAL A 248 -14.48 27.45 32.86
N SER A 249 -15.65 27.27 32.26
CA SER A 249 -16.83 28.07 32.57
C SER A 249 -17.42 27.81 33.95
N GLY A 250 -17.17 26.65 34.53
CA GLY A 250 -17.81 26.22 35.77
C GLY A 250 -19.28 25.82 35.59
N SER A 251 -19.81 25.82 34.38
CA SER A 251 -21.25 25.57 34.08
C SER A 251 -21.74 24.18 34.50
N GLU A 252 -20.86 23.19 34.59
CA GLU A 252 -21.20 21.84 35.03
C GLU A 252 -20.81 21.54 36.48
N GLY A 253 -20.32 22.56 37.23
CA GLY A 253 -19.92 22.43 38.65
C GLY A 253 -18.68 21.56 38.85
N ARG A 254 -17.87 21.36 37.84
CA ARG A 254 -16.61 20.61 37.91
C ARG A 254 -15.42 21.53 38.10
N ASP A 255 -14.36 21.01 38.74
CA ASP A 255 -13.09 21.72 38.87
C ASP A 255 -12.21 21.42 37.62
N PRO A 256 -11.82 22.45 36.83
CA PRO A 256 -11.01 22.27 35.64
C PRO A 256 -9.67 21.58 35.88
N VAL A 257 -9.06 21.80 37.05
CA VAL A 257 -7.78 21.15 37.41
C VAL A 257 -7.97 19.66 37.67
N ALA A 258 -9.04 19.32 38.40
CA ALA A 258 -9.37 17.91 38.65
C ALA A 258 -9.74 17.17 37.38
N ASP A 259 -10.50 17.79 36.47
CA ASP A 259 -10.83 17.23 35.16
C ASP A 259 -9.57 17.00 34.32
N PHE A 260 -8.65 17.96 34.28
CA PHE A 260 -7.37 17.83 33.57
C PHE A 260 -6.55 16.64 34.09
N ASP A 261 -6.43 16.49 35.41
CA ASP A 261 -5.66 15.42 36.04
C ASP A 261 -6.32 14.05 35.84
N ALA A 262 -7.64 13.96 35.92
CA ALA A 262 -8.39 12.74 35.72
C ALA A 262 -8.17 12.16 34.31
N ILE A 263 -8.23 12.99 33.26
CA ILE A 263 -7.99 12.57 31.88
C ILE A 263 -6.54 12.09 31.68
N ASN A 264 -5.57 12.82 32.25
CA ASN A 264 -4.17 12.40 32.11
C ASN A 264 -3.89 11.09 32.86
N ALA A 265 -4.51 10.86 34.01
CA ALA A 265 -4.40 9.60 34.75
C ALA A 265 -5.03 8.44 33.97
N GLU A 266 -6.15 8.67 33.29
CA GLU A 266 -6.81 7.65 32.46
C GLU A 266 -5.96 7.30 31.22
N LEU A 267 -5.37 8.32 30.56
CA LEU A 267 -4.41 8.10 29.46
C LEU A 267 -3.21 7.26 29.90
N GLU A 268 -2.67 7.53 31.09
CA GLU A 268 -1.50 6.81 31.63
C GLU A 268 -1.85 5.35 31.98
N GLN A 269 -3.02 5.12 32.58
CA GLN A 269 -3.54 3.77 32.85
C GLN A 269 -3.73 2.97 31.58
N TYR A 270 -4.16 3.64 30.51
CA TYR A 270 -4.49 2.98 29.27
C TYR A 270 -3.24 2.64 28.47
N SER A 271 -2.39 3.62 28.17
CA SER A 271 -1.16 3.47 27.42
C SER A 271 -0.13 4.50 27.89
N PRO A 272 0.96 4.06 28.54
CA PRO A 272 2.06 4.94 28.91
C PRO A 272 2.67 5.69 27.73
N ASP A 273 2.60 5.11 26.53
CA ASP A 273 3.13 5.75 25.31
C ASP A 273 2.20 6.84 24.79
N LEU A 274 0.90 6.68 24.98
CA LEU A 274 -0.09 7.73 24.65
C LEU A 274 0.00 8.91 25.61
N ALA A 275 0.19 8.65 26.90
CA ALA A 275 0.36 9.69 27.92
C ALA A 275 1.62 10.54 27.70
N LYS A 276 2.67 9.99 27.08
CA LYS A 276 3.91 10.70 26.75
C LYS A 276 3.81 11.59 25.51
N ARG A 277 2.71 11.52 24.75
CA ARG A 277 2.56 12.33 23.55
C ARG A 277 2.45 13.80 23.87
N PRO A 278 2.95 14.68 22.98
CA PRO A 278 2.78 16.10 23.13
C PRO A 278 1.32 16.47 23.23
N GLN A 279 1.00 17.35 24.20
CA GLN A 279 -0.36 17.83 24.43
C GLN A 279 -0.39 19.37 24.41
N ILE A 280 -1.48 19.92 23.87
CA ILE A 280 -1.84 21.32 23.98
C ILE A 280 -3.15 21.38 24.77
N VAL A 281 -3.19 22.15 25.83
CA VAL A 281 -4.40 22.32 26.65
C VAL A 281 -5.23 23.48 26.10
N ALA A 282 -6.47 23.19 25.71
CA ALA A 282 -7.43 24.18 25.24
C ALA A 282 -8.46 24.48 26.35
N ALA A 283 -8.29 25.58 27.06
CA ALA A 283 -9.25 26.09 28.04
C ALA A 283 -10.44 26.69 27.29
N ASN A 284 -11.53 25.91 27.19
CA ASN A 284 -12.71 26.24 26.38
C ASN A 284 -13.83 26.89 27.23
N LYS A 285 -14.72 27.60 26.55
CA LYS A 285 -15.88 28.32 27.09
C LYS A 285 -15.51 29.52 27.91
N VAL A 286 -14.42 30.22 27.55
CA VAL A 286 -14.02 31.45 28.21
C VAL A 286 -15.05 32.59 28.11
N ASP A 287 -15.92 32.55 27.07
CA ASP A 287 -16.99 33.51 26.82
C ASP A 287 -18.12 33.49 27.87
N ILE A 288 -18.32 32.34 28.51
CA ILE A 288 -19.35 32.17 29.56
C ILE A 288 -18.74 31.84 30.93
N MET A 289 -17.45 32.11 31.11
CA MET A 289 -16.74 31.84 32.33
C MET A 289 -17.29 32.72 33.47
N THR A 290 -17.69 32.09 34.58
CA THR A 290 -18.24 32.77 35.74
C THR A 290 -17.17 33.15 36.77
N ASP A 291 -16.09 32.37 36.84
CA ASP A 291 -15.00 32.57 37.78
C ASP A 291 -13.64 32.56 37.05
N PRO A 292 -12.95 33.71 36.93
CA PRO A 292 -11.63 33.81 36.32
C PRO A 292 -10.55 33.02 37.06
N GLU A 293 -10.72 32.71 38.34
CA GLU A 293 -9.74 31.94 39.11
C GLU A 293 -9.58 30.52 38.60
N ASN A 294 -10.63 29.94 38.02
CA ASN A 294 -10.59 28.63 37.40
C ASN A 294 -9.57 28.54 36.24
N LEU A 295 -9.51 29.57 35.40
CA LEU A 295 -8.57 29.66 34.29
C LEU A 295 -7.13 29.86 34.80
N GLU A 296 -6.91 30.73 35.78
CA GLU A 296 -5.58 30.99 36.33
C GLU A 296 -5.02 29.74 37.03
N ARG A 297 -5.84 29.04 37.81
CA ARG A 297 -5.47 27.78 38.46
C ARG A 297 -5.09 26.71 37.44
N LEU A 298 -5.91 26.53 36.41
CA LEU A 298 -5.63 25.55 35.34
C LEU A 298 -4.35 25.94 34.60
N ARG A 299 -4.12 27.23 34.30
CA ARG A 299 -2.92 27.72 33.64
C ARG A 299 -1.66 27.41 34.45
N ALA A 300 -1.65 27.81 35.71
CA ALA A 300 -0.51 27.56 36.61
C ALA A 300 -0.22 26.04 36.73
N HIS A 301 -1.26 25.22 36.79
CA HIS A 301 -1.13 23.76 36.91
C HIS A 301 -0.60 23.10 35.62
N ALA A 302 -1.12 23.51 34.47
CA ALA A 302 -0.68 23.00 33.16
C ALA A 302 0.78 23.39 32.86
N GLU A 303 1.15 24.65 33.10
CA GLU A 303 2.51 25.17 32.96
C GLU A 303 3.51 24.47 33.89
N ALA A 304 3.12 24.22 35.14
CA ALA A 304 3.94 23.45 36.09
C ALA A 304 4.23 22.01 35.61
N LYS A 305 3.34 21.43 34.82
CA LYS A 305 3.50 20.13 34.19
C LYS A 305 4.15 20.19 32.78
N GLY A 306 4.50 21.38 32.30
CA GLY A 306 5.17 21.59 31.00
C GLY A 306 4.24 21.61 29.79
N PHE A 307 2.92 21.76 30.00
CA PHE A 307 1.96 21.83 28.90
C PHE A 307 1.69 23.30 28.51
N THR A 308 1.50 23.52 27.20
CA THR A 308 1.08 24.84 26.70
C THR A 308 -0.44 24.94 26.81
N LEU A 309 -0.94 26.02 27.46
CA LEU A 309 -2.36 26.29 27.56
C LEU A 309 -2.75 27.43 26.61
N MET A 310 -3.89 27.25 25.94
CA MET A 310 -4.52 28.23 25.07
C MET A 310 -5.98 28.47 25.48
N GLU A 311 -6.37 29.74 25.55
CA GLU A 311 -7.74 30.16 25.85
C GLU A 311 -8.56 30.19 24.58
N ILE A 312 -9.71 29.51 24.59
CA ILE A 312 -10.61 29.46 23.43
C ILE A 312 -12.08 29.59 23.86
N SER A 313 -12.88 30.06 22.93
CA SER A 313 -14.30 29.79 22.90
C SER A 313 -14.66 29.21 21.54
N ALA A 314 -14.91 27.90 21.51
CA ALA A 314 -15.31 27.23 20.29
C ALA A 314 -16.64 27.79 19.75
N ALA A 315 -17.60 28.07 20.64
CA ALA A 315 -18.90 28.63 20.27
C ALA A 315 -18.82 30.06 19.72
N ALA A 316 -17.96 30.92 20.33
CA ALA A 316 -17.77 32.30 19.91
C ALA A 316 -16.68 32.47 18.84
N HIS A 317 -16.05 31.41 18.38
CA HIS A 317 -14.94 31.40 17.41
C HIS A 317 -13.71 32.23 17.90
N GLN A 318 -13.50 32.35 19.21
CA GLN A 318 -12.37 33.09 19.78
C GLN A 318 -11.20 32.14 20.05
N GLY A 319 -9.98 32.58 19.75
CA GLY A 319 -8.75 31.79 19.98
C GLY A 319 -8.61 30.51 19.17
N THR A 320 -9.61 30.15 18.34
CA THR A 320 -9.62 28.87 17.59
C THR A 320 -8.62 28.86 16.45
N ARG A 321 -8.40 30.03 15.81
CA ARG A 321 -7.42 30.15 14.72
C ARG A 321 -5.99 30.08 15.24
N GLU A 322 -5.75 30.72 16.37
CA GLU A 322 -4.45 30.70 17.07
C GLU A 322 -4.12 29.26 17.53
N LEU A 323 -5.12 28.55 18.09
CA LEU A 323 -4.98 27.14 18.46
C LEU A 323 -4.59 26.29 17.24
N VAL A 324 -5.27 26.44 16.10
CA VAL A 324 -4.98 25.72 14.86
C VAL A 324 -3.55 26.03 14.38
N GLY A 325 -3.11 27.27 14.41
CA GLY A 325 -1.74 27.67 14.08
C GLY A 325 -0.70 27.00 15.02
N LYS A 326 -0.96 26.99 16.33
CA LYS A 326 -0.07 26.37 17.32
C LYS A 326 -0.01 24.86 17.17
N VAL A 327 -1.13 24.22 16.88
CA VAL A 327 -1.20 22.78 16.55
C VAL A 327 -0.37 22.45 15.30
N ALA A 328 -0.49 23.25 14.24
CA ALA A 328 0.29 23.06 13.01
C ALA A 328 1.80 23.22 13.24
N GLU A 329 2.21 24.23 14.02
CA GLU A 329 3.60 24.43 14.43
C GLU A 329 4.14 23.24 15.23
N ALA A 330 3.37 22.73 16.18
CA ALA A 330 3.73 21.57 16.97
C ALA A 330 3.85 20.32 16.10
N LEU A 331 2.89 20.06 15.19
CA LEU A 331 2.94 18.93 14.25
C LEU A 331 4.16 18.97 13.31
N ALA A 332 4.57 20.16 12.87
CA ALA A 332 5.74 20.34 12.02
C ALA A 332 7.06 20.03 12.76
N SER A 333 7.10 20.24 14.08
CA SER A 333 8.26 19.93 14.91
C SER A 333 8.36 18.46 15.33
N LEU A 334 7.26 17.70 15.24
CA LEU A 334 7.23 16.30 15.59
C LEU A 334 7.89 15.42 14.51
N PRO A 335 8.54 14.31 14.92
CA PRO A 335 9.08 13.37 13.95
C PRO A 335 7.98 12.89 13.00
N PRO A 336 8.34 12.60 11.75
CA PRO A 336 7.38 12.05 10.79
C PRO A 336 6.77 10.75 11.35
N VAL A 337 5.58 10.44 10.90
CA VAL A 337 4.90 9.17 11.26
C VAL A 337 5.84 8.01 11.02
N THR A 338 5.90 7.06 11.97
CA THR A 338 6.70 5.85 11.83
C THR A 338 6.36 5.18 10.49
N VAL A 339 7.33 5.12 9.59
CA VAL A 339 7.21 4.40 8.32
C VAL A 339 7.58 2.96 8.61
N TYR A 340 6.70 2.02 8.28
CA TYR A 340 7.01 0.60 8.40
C TYR A 340 7.84 0.16 7.20
N GLU A 341 8.91 -0.58 7.47
CA GLU A 341 9.68 -1.21 6.41
C GLU A 341 8.90 -2.37 5.78
N PRO A 342 9.05 -2.62 4.48
CA PRO A 342 8.46 -3.78 3.82
C PRO A 342 8.99 -5.08 4.46
N GLU A 343 8.08 -5.97 4.84
CA GLU A 343 8.38 -7.29 5.40
C GLU A 343 8.20 -8.38 4.35
N TYR A 344 7.37 -8.10 3.35
CA TYR A 344 7.01 -9.05 2.31
C TYR A 344 8.18 -9.33 1.37
N VAL A 345 8.60 -10.58 1.34
CA VAL A 345 9.55 -11.08 0.35
C VAL A 345 8.76 -11.77 -0.76
N PRO A 346 8.83 -11.28 -2.01
CA PRO A 346 8.17 -11.94 -3.12
C PRO A 346 8.61 -13.40 -3.21
N LYS A 347 7.67 -14.33 -3.04
CA LYS A 347 7.97 -15.74 -3.28
C LYS A 347 8.21 -15.92 -4.77
N PRO A 348 9.27 -16.64 -5.17
CA PRO A 348 9.44 -16.98 -6.57
C PRO A 348 8.18 -17.71 -7.06
N PRO A 349 7.74 -17.44 -8.30
CA PRO A 349 6.53 -18.05 -8.83
C PRO A 349 6.64 -19.59 -8.74
N VAL A 350 5.63 -20.24 -8.17
CA VAL A 350 5.53 -21.70 -8.19
C VAL A 350 5.31 -22.09 -9.63
N VAL A 351 6.33 -22.68 -10.23
CA VAL A 351 6.25 -23.19 -11.60
C VAL A 351 5.65 -24.58 -11.54
N ASP A 352 4.50 -24.76 -12.16
CA ASP A 352 3.92 -26.09 -12.33
C ASP A 352 4.76 -26.86 -13.34
N THR A 353 5.56 -27.81 -12.86
CA THR A 353 6.47 -28.64 -13.64
C THR A 353 5.84 -29.96 -14.10
N SER A 354 4.53 -30.15 -13.88
CA SER A 354 3.81 -31.39 -14.22
C SER A 354 3.59 -31.58 -15.74
N GLU A 355 3.63 -30.48 -16.51
CA GLU A 355 3.51 -30.57 -17.96
C GLU A 355 4.75 -31.24 -18.57
N PRO A 356 4.58 -32.19 -19.52
CA PRO A 356 5.71 -32.89 -20.11
C PRO A 356 6.61 -31.97 -20.94
N LEU A 357 7.91 -32.22 -20.90
CA LEU A 357 8.91 -31.55 -21.71
C LEU A 357 9.13 -32.34 -23.02
N ASP A 358 9.31 -31.60 -24.10
CA ASP A 358 9.82 -32.16 -25.35
C ASP A 358 11.36 -32.14 -25.30
N ILE A 359 11.96 -33.34 -25.24
CA ILE A 359 13.41 -33.53 -25.12
C ILE A 359 13.89 -34.24 -26.38
N GLN A 360 14.67 -33.55 -27.19
CA GLN A 360 15.20 -34.07 -28.47
C GLN A 360 16.73 -34.02 -28.45
N ARG A 361 17.37 -35.10 -28.89
CA ARG A 361 18.80 -35.13 -29.19
C ARG A 361 19.01 -34.67 -30.63
N LEU A 362 19.85 -33.67 -30.84
CA LEU A 362 20.14 -33.16 -32.19
C LEU A 362 21.05 -34.12 -32.97
N ASP A 363 21.12 -33.93 -34.30
CA ASP A 363 21.87 -34.76 -35.22
C ASP A 363 23.41 -34.76 -34.99
N ASP A 364 23.92 -33.80 -34.23
CA ASP A 364 25.33 -33.74 -33.82
C ASP A 364 25.70 -34.78 -32.75
N GLY A 365 24.69 -35.40 -32.15
CA GLY A 365 24.85 -36.45 -31.15
C GLY A 365 25.29 -35.98 -29.75
N HIS A 366 25.52 -34.67 -29.57
CA HIS A 366 26.02 -34.09 -28.31
C HIS A 366 25.18 -32.92 -27.80
N THR A 367 24.17 -32.50 -28.55
CA THR A 367 23.29 -31.40 -28.11
C THR A 367 21.87 -31.90 -27.84
N TRP A 368 21.38 -31.59 -26.65
CA TRP A 368 20.04 -31.91 -26.19
C TRP A 368 19.17 -30.65 -26.20
N LEU A 369 18.16 -30.63 -27.08
CA LEU A 369 17.21 -29.53 -27.15
C LEU A 369 15.99 -29.85 -26.28
N ILE A 370 15.69 -28.98 -25.33
CA ILE A 370 14.59 -29.15 -24.38
C ILE A 370 13.62 -27.97 -24.52
N GLN A 371 12.37 -28.29 -24.73
CA GLN A 371 11.30 -27.30 -24.89
C GLN A 371 10.08 -27.68 -24.07
N GLY A 372 9.37 -26.67 -23.54
CA GLY A 372 8.12 -26.89 -22.86
C GLY A 372 7.55 -25.60 -22.25
N PRO A 373 6.22 -25.54 -22.09
CA PRO A 373 5.56 -24.30 -21.66
C PRO A 373 6.02 -23.82 -20.27
N TRP A 374 6.20 -24.74 -19.32
CA TRP A 374 6.66 -24.37 -17.99
C TRP A 374 8.14 -23.95 -17.97
N LEU A 375 8.98 -24.57 -18.81
CA LEU A 375 10.39 -24.19 -18.92
C LEU A 375 10.54 -22.77 -19.46
N GLN A 376 9.73 -22.40 -20.46
CA GLN A 376 9.69 -21.03 -20.98
C GLN A 376 9.26 -20.03 -19.90
N ARG A 377 8.23 -20.37 -19.12
CA ARG A 377 7.78 -19.55 -17.98
C ARG A 377 8.86 -19.40 -16.90
N LEU A 378 9.57 -20.51 -16.60
CA LEU A 378 10.67 -20.51 -15.66
C LEU A 378 11.80 -19.58 -16.12
N MET A 379 12.30 -19.76 -17.34
CA MET A 379 13.40 -18.99 -17.90
C MET A 379 13.08 -17.49 -18.02
N ALA A 380 11.84 -17.15 -18.29
CA ALA A 380 11.40 -15.78 -18.36
C ALA A 380 11.50 -15.02 -17.03
N ASN A 381 11.47 -15.73 -15.91
CA ASN A 381 11.54 -15.18 -14.56
C ASN A 381 12.96 -15.21 -13.97
N VAL A 382 13.95 -15.79 -14.68
CA VAL A 382 15.34 -15.88 -14.22
C VAL A 382 16.14 -14.69 -14.68
N ASN A 383 16.80 -14.02 -13.76
CA ASN A 383 17.88 -13.11 -14.09
C ASN A 383 19.20 -13.89 -14.12
N PHE A 384 19.67 -14.23 -15.32
CA PHE A 384 20.90 -15.00 -15.49
C PHE A 384 22.19 -14.23 -15.12
N ASP A 385 22.12 -12.91 -14.93
CA ASP A 385 23.24 -12.11 -14.43
C ASP A 385 23.36 -12.17 -12.89
N ASP A 386 22.30 -12.58 -12.20
CA ASP A 386 22.26 -12.69 -10.74
C ASP A 386 22.53 -14.13 -10.28
N TYR A 387 23.42 -14.26 -9.28
CA TYR A 387 23.83 -15.55 -8.77
C TYR A 387 22.69 -16.32 -8.06
N GLU A 388 21.89 -15.64 -7.24
CA GLU A 388 20.78 -16.26 -6.50
C GLU A 388 19.67 -16.73 -7.44
N SER A 389 19.35 -15.96 -8.49
CA SER A 389 18.40 -16.33 -9.53
C SER A 389 18.85 -17.56 -10.30
N ARG A 390 20.15 -17.69 -10.61
CA ARG A 390 20.70 -18.89 -11.26
C ARG A 390 20.64 -20.12 -10.35
N MET A 391 20.96 -19.98 -9.08
CA MET A 391 20.87 -21.06 -8.12
C MET A 391 19.43 -21.55 -7.93
N TRP A 392 18.46 -20.62 -7.89
CA TRP A 392 17.05 -20.98 -7.85
C TRP A 392 16.60 -21.70 -9.14
N PHE A 393 17.06 -21.25 -10.29
CA PHE A 393 16.80 -21.88 -11.57
C PHE A 393 17.31 -23.33 -11.61
N ASP A 394 18.57 -23.55 -11.30
CA ASP A 394 19.19 -24.89 -11.23
C ASP A 394 18.46 -25.80 -10.24
N LYS A 395 18.13 -25.29 -9.05
CA LYS A 395 17.35 -26.03 -8.07
C LYS A 395 15.99 -26.45 -8.62
N THR A 396 15.28 -25.56 -9.29
CA THR A 396 13.96 -25.85 -9.88
C THR A 396 14.06 -26.89 -10.98
N LEU A 397 15.10 -26.85 -11.82
CA LEU A 397 15.35 -27.88 -12.83
C LEU A 397 15.64 -29.25 -12.21
N ARG A 398 16.40 -29.31 -11.12
CA ARG A 398 16.64 -30.54 -10.35
C ARG A 398 15.36 -31.10 -9.74
N GLU A 399 14.58 -30.25 -9.07
CA GLU A 399 13.32 -30.65 -8.44
C GLU A 399 12.25 -31.07 -9.45
N SER A 400 12.29 -30.58 -10.70
CA SER A 400 11.39 -30.99 -11.77
C SER A 400 11.66 -32.41 -12.31
N GLY A 401 12.78 -33.02 -11.95
CA GLY A 401 13.21 -34.30 -12.46
C GLY A 401 13.77 -34.25 -13.88
N LEU A 402 14.06 -33.07 -14.44
CA LEU A 402 14.61 -32.92 -15.78
C LEU A 402 15.95 -33.63 -15.94
N TYR A 403 16.86 -33.44 -14.98
CA TYR A 403 18.18 -34.10 -15.05
C TYR A 403 18.05 -35.60 -15.02
N GLN A 404 17.16 -36.19 -14.23
CA GLN A 404 16.88 -37.61 -14.20
C GLN A 404 16.36 -38.11 -15.57
N GLN A 405 15.47 -37.36 -16.21
CA GLN A 405 14.98 -37.70 -17.55
C GLN A 405 16.07 -37.67 -18.63
N LEU A 406 17.05 -36.75 -18.50
CA LEU A 406 18.20 -36.68 -19.40
C LEU A 406 19.14 -37.85 -19.20
N GLU A 407 19.42 -38.23 -17.95
CA GLU A 407 20.23 -39.38 -17.57
C GLU A 407 19.60 -40.69 -18.10
N GLU A 408 18.28 -40.87 -17.90
CA GLU A 408 17.56 -42.03 -18.45
C GLU A 408 17.60 -42.14 -19.98
N ARG A 409 17.78 -40.98 -20.66
CA ARG A 409 17.89 -40.91 -22.12
C ARG A 409 19.33 -40.99 -22.63
N GLY A 410 20.32 -41.07 -21.72
CA GLY A 410 21.73 -41.29 -22.02
C GLY A 410 22.51 -40.02 -22.33
N ILE A 411 22.29 -38.92 -21.60
CA ILE A 411 23.18 -37.75 -21.61
C ILE A 411 24.54 -38.11 -21.03
N GLU A 412 25.60 -37.61 -21.61
CA GLU A 412 26.96 -37.82 -21.16
C GLU A 412 27.56 -36.53 -20.61
N ASP A 413 28.57 -36.67 -19.73
CA ASP A 413 29.32 -35.53 -19.18
C ASP A 413 30.01 -34.76 -20.32
N GLY A 414 29.80 -33.45 -20.41
CA GLY A 414 30.26 -32.59 -21.49
C GLY A 414 29.28 -32.40 -22.65
N ASP A 415 28.11 -33.08 -22.64
CA ASP A 415 27.05 -32.81 -23.63
C ASP A 415 26.47 -31.41 -23.40
N THR A 416 26.04 -30.77 -24.48
CA THR A 416 25.40 -29.45 -24.44
C THR A 416 23.89 -29.59 -24.22
N VAL A 417 23.36 -28.92 -23.22
CA VAL A 417 21.91 -28.79 -22.97
C VAL A 417 21.44 -27.42 -23.44
N SER A 418 20.52 -27.37 -24.38
CA SER A 418 19.90 -26.17 -24.91
C SER A 418 18.47 -26.04 -24.40
N LEU A 419 18.25 -25.07 -23.49
CA LEU A 419 16.96 -24.73 -22.93
C LEU A 419 16.42 -23.46 -23.61
N ASP A 420 15.53 -23.60 -24.57
CA ASP A 420 14.90 -22.46 -25.28
C ASP A 420 15.91 -21.36 -25.74
N GLY A 421 17.13 -21.78 -26.11
CA GLY A 421 18.21 -20.92 -26.58
C GLY A 421 19.25 -20.50 -25.50
N TYR A 422 19.09 -20.94 -24.27
CA TYR A 422 20.13 -20.89 -23.26
C TYR A 422 20.89 -22.20 -23.25
N GLU A 423 22.20 -22.15 -23.46
CA GLU A 423 23.05 -23.35 -23.61
C GLU A 423 24.02 -23.43 -22.42
N PHE A 424 24.16 -24.61 -21.88
CA PHE A 424 25.17 -24.94 -20.88
C PHE A 424 25.66 -26.37 -21.06
N GLU A 425 26.86 -26.63 -20.59
CA GLU A 425 27.48 -27.95 -20.59
C GLU A 425 26.96 -28.76 -19.39
N TYR A 426 26.49 -29.98 -19.64
CA TYR A 426 26.05 -30.88 -18.60
C TYR A 426 27.25 -31.42 -17.85
N GLN A 427 27.21 -31.34 -16.54
CA GLN A 427 28.21 -31.90 -15.61
C GLN A 427 27.47 -32.69 -14.54
N TYR A 428 27.99 -33.92 -14.30
CA TYR A 428 27.45 -34.83 -13.27
C TYR A 428 27.55 -34.28 -11.88
#